data_c25e7f0bb978749ab4a6931f6e655510
#
_entry.id   c25e7f0bb978749ab4a6931f6e655510
#
_cell.length_a   1.000
_cell.length_b   1.000
_cell.length_c   1.000
_cell.angle_alpha   90.00
_cell.angle_beta   90.00
_cell.angle_gamma   90.00
#
_symmetry.space_group_name_H-M   'P 1'
#
loop_
_entity.id
_entity.type
_entity.pdbx_description
1 polymer ?
#
loop_
_entity_poly.entity_id
_entity_poly.type
_entity_poly.pdbx_seq_one_letter_code
_entity_poly.pdbx_strand_id
1 'polypeptide(L)'
;MTAPLFPAIAAAIYIESPGPVFYRQRRAGMLTGTEEKDGIQKPVFVEFEMIKFRTMRTDAEKFTGAVLAQENDPRVLKVGRILRKTRLDELPQFLNVLLGEMSLVGPRPERPELLDHLAMAIPYFEERMRDVKPGITGLAQVSLGYSGRAMEQSEIAAFEAAIVNPFKLEEAEGAEADGMRMKLLFDLAYAAALESFPAFLRMELGIIVKTPLVMILGLGR
;
A
#
# COMPACT_ATOMS: atom_id res chain seq x y z
N MET A 1 -15.78 -16.81 2.81
CA MET A 1 -15.78 -17.75 1.66
C MET A 1 -14.39 -17.99 1.03
N THR A 2 -13.33 -17.27 1.41
CA THR A 2 -11.96 -17.44 0.83
C THR A 2 -11.11 -18.50 1.53
N ALA A 3 -11.51 -18.99 2.72
CA ALA A 3 -10.76 -19.97 3.49
C ALA A 3 -10.35 -21.25 2.71
N PRO A 4 -11.18 -21.83 1.83
CA PRO A 4 -10.77 -23.00 1.04
C PRO A 4 -9.70 -22.70 -0.01
N LEU A 5 -9.47 -21.43 -0.38
CA LEU A 5 -8.40 -21.05 -1.31
C LEU A 5 -7.01 -21.13 -0.67
N PHE A 6 -6.91 -20.98 0.65
CA PHE A 6 -5.62 -20.96 1.35
C PHE A 6 -4.80 -22.23 1.15
N PRO A 7 -5.33 -23.44 1.35
CA PRO A 7 -4.58 -24.68 1.09
C PRO A 7 -4.14 -24.83 -0.35
N ALA A 8 -4.99 -24.47 -1.31
CA ALA A 8 -4.66 -24.57 -2.74
C ALA A 8 -3.53 -23.60 -3.12
N ILE A 9 -3.60 -22.34 -2.66
CA ILE A 9 -2.55 -21.35 -2.89
C ILE A 9 -1.25 -21.79 -2.20
N ALA A 10 -1.34 -22.27 -0.95
CA ALA A 10 -0.20 -22.76 -0.19
C ALA A 10 0.53 -23.92 -0.90
N ALA A 11 -0.24 -24.88 -1.40
CA ALA A 11 0.30 -26.01 -2.17
C ALA A 11 0.97 -25.53 -3.46
N ALA A 12 0.34 -24.64 -4.22
CA ALA A 12 0.89 -24.10 -5.46
C ALA A 12 2.24 -23.38 -5.23
N ILE A 13 2.33 -22.56 -4.18
CA ILE A 13 3.57 -21.86 -3.81
C ILE A 13 4.66 -22.87 -3.41
N TYR A 14 4.31 -23.87 -2.57
CA TYR A 14 5.27 -24.85 -2.08
C TYR A 14 5.81 -25.76 -3.18
N ILE A 15 4.95 -26.17 -4.11
CA ILE A 15 5.34 -27.00 -5.27
C ILE A 15 6.32 -26.24 -6.19
N GLU A 16 6.07 -24.97 -6.46
CA GLU A 16 6.97 -24.18 -7.34
C GLU A 16 8.28 -23.78 -6.62
N SER A 17 8.20 -23.47 -5.34
CA SER A 17 9.36 -23.04 -4.55
C SER A 17 9.21 -23.55 -3.11
N PRO A 18 9.84 -24.67 -2.74
CA PRO A 18 9.83 -25.17 -1.38
C PRO A 18 10.27 -24.11 -0.36
N GLY A 19 9.62 -24.10 0.81
CA GLY A 19 9.91 -23.14 1.90
C GLY A 19 8.65 -22.50 2.47
N PRO A 20 8.78 -21.43 3.28
CA PRO A 20 7.64 -20.74 3.90
C PRO A 20 6.62 -20.28 2.87
N VAL A 21 5.33 -20.56 3.13
CA VAL A 21 4.22 -20.16 2.26
C VAL A 21 3.83 -18.71 2.50
N PHE A 22 3.96 -18.25 3.74
CA PHE A 22 3.70 -16.88 4.13
C PHE A 22 4.99 -16.06 4.16
N TYR A 23 4.86 -14.80 3.75
CA TYR A 23 5.87 -13.76 3.86
C TYR A 23 5.37 -12.73 4.86
N ARG A 24 6.24 -12.34 5.78
CA ARG A 24 5.97 -11.32 6.78
C ARG A 24 6.87 -10.13 6.53
N GLN A 25 6.32 -8.93 6.64
CA GLN A 25 7.06 -7.70 6.40
C GLN A 25 6.65 -6.65 7.42
N ARG A 26 7.66 -6.08 8.09
CA ARG A 26 7.43 -4.95 9.00
C ARG A 26 6.83 -3.78 8.23
N ARG A 27 5.80 -3.19 8.82
CA ARG A 27 5.08 -2.03 8.29
C ARG A 27 4.78 -1.06 9.43
N ALA A 28 4.77 0.21 9.08
CA ALA A 28 4.30 1.26 9.96
C ALA A 28 2.78 1.31 9.92
N GLY A 29 2.18 1.25 11.08
CA GLY A 29 0.75 1.39 11.31
C GLY A 29 0.38 2.81 11.70
N MET A 30 -0.48 2.93 12.72
CA MET A 30 -0.96 4.22 13.23
C MET A 30 0.18 5.07 13.81
N LEU A 31 0.17 6.37 13.51
CA LEU A 31 1.06 7.36 14.11
C LEU A 31 0.67 7.57 15.58
N THR A 32 1.63 7.42 16.48
CA THR A 32 1.40 7.57 17.94
C THR A 32 1.95 8.88 18.49
N GLY A 33 2.83 9.54 17.78
CA GLY A 33 3.44 10.79 18.20
C GLY A 33 4.74 11.11 17.47
N THR A 34 5.54 11.94 18.08
CA THR A 34 6.89 12.28 17.61
C THR A 34 7.89 12.11 18.75
N GLU A 35 9.09 11.70 18.43
CA GLU A 35 10.24 11.70 19.37
C GLU A 35 11.36 12.57 18.82
N GLU A 36 12.12 13.20 19.73
CA GLU A 36 13.31 13.94 19.34
C GLU A 36 14.51 12.99 19.33
N LYS A 37 15.14 12.86 18.17
CA LYS A 37 16.37 12.07 18.01
C LYS A 37 17.39 12.88 17.22
N ASP A 38 18.55 13.07 17.81
CA ASP A 38 19.66 13.85 17.22
C ASP A 38 19.23 15.30 16.85
N GLY A 39 18.35 15.94 17.64
CA GLY A 39 17.82 17.28 17.41
C GLY A 39 16.76 17.36 16.29
N ILE A 40 16.29 16.21 15.78
CA ILE A 40 15.28 16.13 14.73
C ILE A 40 14.03 15.44 15.30
N GLN A 41 12.86 16.05 15.07
CA GLN A 41 11.57 15.43 15.41
C GLN A 41 11.28 14.32 14.41
N LYS A 42 11.15 13.09 14.91
CA LYS A 42 10.82 11.91 14.10
C LYS A 42 9.45 11.38 14.46
N PRO A 43 8.62 11.00 13.46
CA PRO A 43 7.34 10.37 13.71
C PRO A 43 7.52 8.97 14.29
N VAL A 44 6.69 8.61 15.25
CA VAL A 44 6.66 7.30 15.90
C VAL A 44 5.38 6.57 15.51
N PHE A 45 5.52 5.37 14.97
CA PHE A 45 4.42 4.53 14.51
C PHE A 45 4.32 3.25 15.32
N VAL A 46 3.10 2.73 15.46
CA VAL A 46 2.92 1.33 15.85
C VAL A 46 3.39 0.46 14.69
N GLU A 47 4.44 -0.32 14.91
CA GLU A 47 4.90 -1.27 13.89
C GLU A 47 4.20 -2.62 14.04
N PHE A 48 3.93 -3.27 12.91
CA PHE A 48 3.34 -4.59 12.87
C PHE A 48 3.90 -5.43 11.72
N GLU A 49 3.73 -6.74 11.77
CA GLU A 49 4.10 -7.67 10.72
C GLU A 49 2.93 -7.90 9.76
N MET A 50 2.96 -7.26 8.59
CA MET A 50 1.99 -7.51 7.54
C MET A 50 2.20 -8.89 6.91
N ILE A 51 1.16 -9.73 6.90
CA ILE A 51 1.21 -11.11 6.43
C ILE A 51 0.68 -11.18 4.99
N LYS A 52 1.46 -11.83 4.11
CA LYS A 52 1.07 -12.09 2.71
C LYS A 52 1.40 -13.53 2.32
N PHE A 53 0.80 -14.02 1.25
CA PHE A 53 1.37 -15.18 0.56
C PHE A 53 2.69 -14.81 -0.10
N ARG A 54 3.66 -15.71 -0.01
CA ARG A 54 4.96 -15.54 -0.67
C ARG A 54 4.79 -15.63 -2.18
N THR A 55 5.16 -14.56 -2.86
CA THR A 55 5.09 -14.45 -4.32
C THR A 55 6.45 -14.42 -5.00
N MET A 56 7.53 -14.41 -4.21
CA MET A 56 8.91 -14.40 -4.68
C MET A 56 9.69 -15.60 -4.13
N ARG A 57 10.85 -15.86 -4.72
CA ARG A 57 11.80 -16.86 -4.22
C ARG A 57 12.25 -16.49 -2.81
N THR A 58 12.65 -17.50 -2.01
CA THR A 58 13.08 -17.31 -0.62
C THR A 58 14.35 -16.47 -0.48
N ASP A 59 15.16 -16.39 -1.53
CA ASP A 59 16.43 -15.65 -1.59
C ASP A 59 16.29 -14.29 -2.33
N ALA A 60 15.07 -13.84 -2.61
CA ALA A 60 14.80 -12.68 -3.47
C ALA A 60 15.45 -11.37 -2.99
N GLU A 61 15.57 -11.17 -1.68
CA GLU A 61 16.17 -9.96 -1.08
C GLU A 61 17.60 -10.17 -0.58
N LYS A 62 18.18 -11.40 -0.73
CA LYS A 62 19.47 -11.76 -0.16
C LYS A 62 20.65 -10.91 -0.68
N PHE A 63 20.58 -10.50 -1.95
CA PHE A 63 21.68 -9.78 -2.60
C PHE A 63 21.36 -8.31 -2.90
N THR A 64 20.07 -7.95 -2.94
CA THR A 64 19.63 -6.61 -3.36
C THR A 64 19.03 -5.79 -2.22
N GLY A 65 18.79 -6.41 -1.06
CA GLY A 65 18.01 -5.76 0.00
C GLY A 65 16.57 -5.51 -0.40
N ALA A 66 15.94 -4.55 0.27
CA ALA A 66 14.55 -4.16 0.05
C ALA A 66 14.43 -3.29 -1.21
N VAL A 67 14.29 -3.91 -2.37
CA VAL A 67 14.10 -3.23 -3.67
C VAL A 67 12.67 -3.46 -4.16
N LEU A 68 12.05 -2.42 -4.74
CA LEU A 68 10.76 -2.52 -5.39
C LEU A 68 10.81 -3.53 -6.54
N ALA A 69 9.76 -4.34 -6.67
CA ALA A 69 9.67 -5.30 -7.77
C ALA A 69 9.44 -4.56 -9.09
N GLN A 70 10.25 -4.88 -10.09
CA GLN A 70 10.11 -4.37 -11.44
C GLN A 70 9.09 -5.18 -12.24
N GLU A 71 8.68 -4.64 -13.38
CA GLU A 71 7.89 -5.40 -14.35
C GLU A 71 8.73 -6.58 -14.86
N ASN A 72 8.12 -7.79 -14.86
CA ASN A 72 8.81 -9.04 -15.20
C ASN A 72 10.01 -9.44 -14.33
N ASP A 73 10.00 -9.03 -13.06
CA ASP A 73 11.04 -9.35 -12.10
C ASP A 73 11.29 -10.88 -12.03
N PRO A 74 12.53 -11.35 -12.30
CA PRO A 74 12.86 -12.78 -12.32
C PRO A 74 12.75 -13.46 -10.95
N ARG A 75 12.70 -12.68 -9.86
CA ARG A 75 12.53 -13.18 -8.50
C ARG A 75 11.09 -13.62 -8.21
N VAL A 76 10.13 -13.19 -9.04
CA VAL A 76 8.70 -13.48 -8.86
C VAL A 76 8.37 -14.88 -9.40
N LEU A 77 7.73 -15.70 -8.56
CA LEU A 77 7.23 -17.03 -8.93
C LEU A 77 6.16 -16.92 -10.02
N LYS A 78 5.98 -17.97 -10.83
CA LYS A 78 4.90 -18.03 -11.84
C LYS A 78 3.53 -17.92 -11.15
N VAL A 79 3.31 -18.73 -10.10
CA VAL A 79 2.11 -18.63 -9.26
C VAL A 79 2.04 -17.25 -8.60
N GLY A 80 3.16 -16.69 -8.20
CA GLY A 80 3.27 -15.36 -7.60
C GLY A 80 2.78 -14.24 -8.52
N ARG A 81 3.03 -14.33 -9.84
CA ARG A 81 2.50 -13.36 -10.82
C ARG A 81 0.97 -13.37 -10.86
N ILE A 82 0.37 -14.57 -10.83
CA ILE A 82 -1.08 -14.73 -10.80
C ILE A 82 -1.64 -14.14 -9.50
N LEU A 83 -1.05 -14.50 -8.36
CA LEU A 83 -1.49 -14.01 -7.05
C LEU A 83 -1.44 -12.49 -6.96
N ARG A 84 -0.33 -11.86 -7.42
CA ARG A 84 -0.19 -10.40 -7.47
C ARG A 84 -1.20 -9.77 -8.42
N LYS A 85 -1.43 -10.39 -9.59
CA LYS A 85 -2.40 -9.91 -10.57
C LYS A 85 -3.82 -9.86 -10.00
N THR A 86 -4.17 -10.85 -9.22
CA THR A 86 -5.50 -11.02 -8.62
C THR A 86 -5.60 -10.47 -7.19
N ARG A 87 -4.51 -9.93 -6.63
CA ARG A 87 -4.41 -9.50 -5.23
C ARG A 87 -4.71 -10.62 -4.21
N LEU A 88 -4.71 -11.87 -4.64
CA LEU A 88 -4.92 -13.01 -3.73
C LEU A 88 -3.74 -13.19 -2.76
N ASP A 89 -2.56 -12.67 -3.09
CA ASP A 89 -1.42 -12.63 -2.18
C ASP A 89 -1.66 -11.81 -0.92
N GLU A 90 -2.60 -10.89 -0.94
CA GLU A 90 -2.93 -10.02 0.20
C GLU A 90 -4.03 -10.59 1.11
N LEU A 91 -4.67 -11.73 0.75
CA LEU A 91 -5.70 -12.38 1.58
C LEU A 91 -5.26 -12.64 3.04
N PRO A 92 -4.01 -13.04 3.33
CA PRO A 92 -3.58 -13.25 4.72
C PRO A 92 -3.63 -11.98 5.59
N GLN A 93 -3.70 -10.77 5.01
CA GLN A 93 -3.84 -9.53 5.77
C GLN A 93 -5.16 -9.44 6.54
N PHE A 94 -6.18 -10.25 6.17
CA PHE A 94 -7.37 -10.38 7.01
C PHE A 94 -7.06 -10.86 8.42
N LEU A 95 -5.95 -11.60 8.64
CA LEU A 95 -5.48 -11.94 9.97
C LEU A 95 -4.99 -10.70 10.73
N ASN A 96 -4.30 -9.77 10.04
CA ASN A 96 -3.90 -8.50 10.66
C ASN A 96 -5.12 -7.64 11.05
N VAL A 97 -6.21 -7.71 10.26
CA VAL A 97 -7.48 -7.04 10.61
C VAL A 97 -8.09 -7.67 11.85
N LEU A 98 -8.16 -9.00 11.94
CA LEU A 98 -8.69 -9.72 13.10
C LEU A 98 -7.85 -9.47 14.36
N LEU A 99 -6.54 -9.32 14.22
CA LEU A 99 -5.62 -8.95 15.32
C LEU A 99 -5.73 -7.48 15.71
N GLY A 100 -6.46 -6.66 14.94
CA GLY A 100 -6.63 -5.24 15.20
C GLY A 100 -5.44 -4.35 14.77
N GLU A 101 -4.49 -4.92 14.04
CA GLU A 101 -3.31 -4.21 13.50
C GLU A 101 -3.64 -3.40 12.23
N MET A 102 -4.66 -3.86 11.48
CA MET A 102 -5.16 -3.23 10.26
C MET A 102 -6.67 -3.03 10.30
N SER A 103 -7.18 -2.21 9.38
CA SER A 103 -8.59 -2.10 9.02
C SER A 103 -8.83 -2.69 7.62
N LEU A 104 -10.09 -2.88 7.23
CA LEU A 104 -10.43 -3.22 5.85
C LEU A 104 -10.07 -2.05 4.92
N VAL A 105 -10.50 -0.84 5.31
CA VAL A 105 -10.23 0.39 4.58
C VAL A 105 -9.31 1.29 5.41
N GLY A 106 -8.38 1.94 4.74
CA GLY A 106 -7.42 2.86 5.34
C GLY A 106 -6.22 3.13 4.42
N PRO A 107 -5.34 4.03 4.81
CA PRO A 107 -4.09 4.28 4.09
C PRO A 107 -3.24 3.02 3.97
N ARG A 108 -2.56 2.85 2.84
CA ARG A 108 -1.65 1.71 2.67
C ARG A 108 -0.43 1.87 3.58
N PRO A 109 -0.06 0.85 4.39
CA PRO A 109 1.08 0.94 5.28
C PRO A 109 2.40 0.90 4.51
N GLU A 110 3.29 1.85 4.79
CA GLU A 110 4.62 1.89 4.19
C GLU A 110 5.66 1.16 5.06
N ARG A 111 6.82 0.87 4.49
CA ARG A 111 7.95 0.29 5.24
C ARG A 111 8.53 1.36 6.17
N PRO A 112 8.87 1.03 7.43
CA PRO A 112 9.47 2.00 8.34
C PRO A 112 10.72 2.66 7.77
N GLU A 113 11.56 1.88 7.07
CA GLU A 113 12.81 2.35 6.49
C GLU A 113 12.60 3.41 5.37
N LEU A 114 11.43 3.42 4.73
CA LEU A 114 11.09 4.40 3.69
C LEU A 114 10.46 5.67 4.27
N LEU A 115 9.87 5.60 5.45
CA LEU A 115 9.15 6.73 6.04
C LEU A 115 10.07 7.90 6.38
N ASP A 116 11.29 7.64 6.84
CA ASP A 116 12.26 8.71 7.13
C ASP A 116 12.58 9.51 5.85
N HIS A 117 12.75 8.83 4.73
CA HIS A 117 13.00 9.48 3.44
C HIS A 117 11.75 10.20 2.91
N LEU A 118 10.56 9.59 3.06
CA LEU A 118 9.30 10.19 2.62
C LEU A 118 8.94 11.42 3.46
N ALA A 119 9.15 11.40 4.77
CA ALA A 119 8.92 12.54 5.64
C ALA A 119 9.85 13.73 5.34
N MET A 120 11.09 13.46 4.91
CA MET A 120 12.01 14.50 4.45
C MET A 120 11.61 15.08 3.08
N ALA A 121 11.11 14.24 2.17
CA ALA A 121 10.76 14.64 0.81
C ALA A 121 9.35 15.28 0.71
N ILE A 122 8.43 14.87 1.59
CA ILE A 122 7.03 15.28 1.56
C ILE A 122 6.62 15.71 2.96
N PRO A 123 6.52 17.03 3.23
CA PRO A 123 6.10 17.53 4.53
C PRO A 123 4.74 16.94 4.94
N TYR A 124 4.64 16.54 6.22
CA TYR A 124 3.42 15.99 6.82
C TYR A 124 2.97 14.64 6.24
N PHE A 125 3.87 13.88 5.59
CA PHE A 125 3.52 12.57 5.03
C PHE A 125 3.03 11.59 6.10
N GLU A 126 3.54 11.70 7.32
CA GLU A 126 3.15 10.92 8.50
C GLU A 126 1.71 11.14 8.94
N GLU A 127 1.15 12.34 8.70
CA GLU A 127 -0.21 12.71 9.13
C GLU A 127 -1.30 11.85 8.54
N ARG A 128 -1.04 11.22 7.39
CA ARG A 128 -1.95 10.25 6.77
C ARG A 128 -2.31 9.06 7.68
N MET A 129 -1.48 8.80 8.68
CA MET A 129 -1.65 7.69 9.64
C MET A 129 -2.03 8.17 11.04
N ARG A 130 -2.31 9.47 11.23
CA ARG A 130 -2.74 10.00 12.52
C ARG A 130 -4.14 9.51 12.85
N ASP A 131 -4.27 8.80 13.98
CA ASP A 131 -5.53 8.23 14.46
C ASP A 131 -6.24 7.30 13.47
N VAL A 132 -5.53 6.82 12.43
CA VAL A 132 -6.08 5.96 11.40
C VAL A 132 -5.26 4.67 11.30
N LYS A 133 -5.94 3.52 11.33
CA LYS A 133 -5.31 2.23 11.07
C LYS A 133 -5.04 2.04 9.58
N PRO A 134 -3.92 1.39 9.22
CA PRO A 134 -3.66 1.02 7.83
C PRO A 134 -4.73 0.09 7.29
N GLY A 135 -5.07 0.23 6.00
CA GLY A 135 -6.08 -0.58 5.33
C GLY A 135 -5.51 -1.63 4.38
N ILE A 136 -6.30 -2.70 4.14
CA ILE A 136 -6.07 -3.63 3.02
C ILE A 136 -6.32 -2.90 1.71
N THR A 137 -7.37 -2.09 1.66
CA THR A 137 -7.69 -1.17 0.57
C THR A 137 -7.86 0.25 1.11
N GLY A 138 -7.88 1.25 0.25
CA GLY A 138 -8.01 2.64 0.66
C GLY A 138 -8.39 3.56 -0.49
N LEU A 139 -8.73 4.81 -0.16
CA LEU A 139 -9.17 5.79 -1.14
C LEU A 139 -8.11 6.03 -2.22
N ALA A 140 -6.85 6.17 -1.84
CA ALA A 140 -5.74 6.30 -2.78
C ALA A 140 -5.64 5.09 -3.73
N GLN A 141 -5.79 3.87 -3.20
CA GLN A 141 -5.65 2.62 -3.98
C GLN A 141 -6.77 2.42 -5.01
N VAL A 142 -8.00 2.91 -4.74
CA VAL A 142 -9.13 2.80 -5.67
C VAL A 142 -9.28 4.01 -6.59
N SER A 143 -8.53 5.09 -6.35
CA SER A 143 -8.57 6.34 -7.13
C SER A 143 -7.35 6.52 -8.01
N LEU A 144 -6.21 6.08 -7.52
CA LEU A 144 -4.92 6.12 -8.23
C LEU A 144 -4.55 4.69 -8.66
N GLY A 145 -3.86 4.56 -9.76
CA GLY A 145 -3.23 3.28 -10.12
C GLY A 145 -2.20 2.84 -9.07
N TYR A 146 -1.70 1.63 -9.21
CA TYR A 146 -0.67 1.08 -8.31
C TYR A 146 0.62 1.91 -8.29
N SER A 147 0.92 2.58 -9.40
CA SER A 147 2.04 3.52 -9.55
C SER A 147 1.84 4.84 -8.78
N GLY A 148 0.67 5.08 -8.19
CA GLY A 148 0.31 6.37 -7.59
C GLY A 148 -0.14 7.42 -8.61
N ARG A 149 -0.24 7.06 -9.89
CA ARG A 149 -0.73 7.94 -10.96
C ARG A 149 -2.24 7.78 -11.13
N ALA A 150 -2.91 8.85 -11.53
CA ALA A 150 -4.32 8.80 -11.86
C ALA A 150 -4.59 7.82 -13.02
N MET A 151 -5.73 7.14 -12.95
CA MET A 151 -6.16 6.27 -14.05
C MET A 151 -6.41 7.12 -15.29
N GLU A 152 -5.93 6.66 -16.45
CA GLU A 152 -6.15 7.32 -17.73
C GLU A 152 -7.64 7.64 -17.95
N GLN A 153 -7.92 8.84 -18.46
CA GLN A 153 -9.29 9.36 -18.71
C GLN A 153 -10.15 9.60 -17.45
N SER A 154 -9.58 9.62 -16.25
CA SER A 154 -10.29 10.02 -15.04
C SER A 154 -10.26 11.55 -14.85
N GLU A 155 -11.25 12.10 -14.13
CA GLU A 155 -11.22 13.52 -13.71
C GLU A 155 -9.95 13.83 -12.89
N ILE A 156 -9.42 12.83 -12.19
CA ILE A 156 -8.19 12.91 -11.42
C ILE A 156 -6.96 13.07 -12.33
N ALA A 157 -6.93 12.41 -13.50
CA ALA A 157 -5.86 12.58 -14.47
C ALA A 157 -5.81 14.00 -15.03
N ALA A 158 -6.99 14.62 -15.25
CA ALA A 158 -7.08 16.01 -15.65
C ALA A 158 -6.58 16.96 -14.54
N PHE A 159 -6.88 16.64 -13.28
CA PHE A 159 -6.41 17.40 -12.13
C PHE A 159 -4.91 17.22 -11.91
N GLU A 160 -4.39 16.00 -12.02
CA GLU A 160 -2.95 15.69 -11.95
C GLU A 160 -2.16 16.44 -13.05
N ALA A 161 -2.69 16.47 -14.27
CA ALA A 161 -2.10 17.22 -15.37
C ALA A 161 -2.12 18.74 -15.14
N ALA A 162 -3.09 19.25 -14.39
CA ALA A 162 -3.18 20.67 -14.02
C ALA A 162 -2.26 21.06 -12.86
N ILE A 163 -1.84 20.10 -12.02
CA ILE A 163 -0.78 20.30 -11.01
C ILE A 163 0.58 20.19 -11.71
N VAL A 164 0.89 21.17 -12.53
CA VAL A 164 2.21 21.28 -13.19
C VAL A 164 3.25 21.38 -12.09
N ASN A 165 4.28 20.51 -12.14
CA ASN A 165 5.50 20.68 -11.36
C ASN A 165 6.17 22.01 -11.76
N PRO A 166 5.96 23.11 -11.00
CA PRO A 166 6.41 24.44 -11.39
C PRO A 166 7.93 24.54 -11.42
N PHE A 167 8.63 23.57 -10.84
CA PHE A 167 10.08 23.59 -10.70
C PHE A 167 10.80 22.63 -11.66
N LYS A 168 10.07 21.86 -12.49
CA LYS A 168 10.64 20.89 -13.46
C LYS A 168 11.80 20.06 -12.85
N LEU A 169 11.64 19.64 -11.60
CA LEU A 169 12.57 18.74 -10.95
C LEU A 169 12.59 17.44 -11.75
N GLU A 170 13.78 16.92 -11.98
CA GLU A 170 14.09 15.84 -12.92
C GLU A 170 13.06 14.71 -12.94
N GLU A 171 12.63 14.35 -14.16
CA GLU A 171 11.42 13.56 -14.43
C GLU A 171 11.36 12.17 -13.79
N ALA A 172 12.48 11.58 -13.37
CA ALA A 172 12.49 10.24 -12.78
C ALA A 172 12.26 10.24 -11.25
N GLU A 173 12.92 11.13 -10.49
CA GLU A 173 12.74 11.26 -9.04
C GLU A 173 11.47 12.05 -8.71
N GLY A 174 11.10 13.01 -9.55
CA GLY A 174 9.89 13.80 -9.40
C GLY A 174 8.61 12.99 -9.54
N ALA A 175 8.54 12.03 -10.45
CA ALA A 175 7.34 11.23 -10.70
C ALA A 175 6.95 10.30 -9.52
N GLU A 176 7.94 9.75 -8.79
CA GLU A 176 7.64 8.96 -7.57
C GLU A 176 7.19 9.86 -6.42
N ALA A 177 7.82 11.02 -6.25
CA ALA A 177 7.44 11.99 -5.22
C ALA A 177 6.02 12.56 -5.48
N ASP A 178 5.68 12.86 -6.72
CA ASP A 178 4.36 13.36 -7.09
C ASP A 178 3.28 12.29 -6.90
N GLY A 179 3.56 11.03 -7.23
CA GLY A 179 2.67 9.92 -6.93
C GLY A 179 2.43 9.74 -5.42
N MET A 180 3.46 9.95 -4.58
CA MET A 180 3.33 9.89 -3.13
C MET A 180 2.58 11.09 -2.54
N ARG A 181 2.75 12.29 -3.10
CA ARG A 181 1.97 13.49 -2.74
C ARG A 181 0.47 13.29 -3.03
N MET A 182 0.16 12.73 -4.20
CA MET A 182 -1.23 12.41 -4.54
C MET A 182 -1.81 11.38 -3.56
N LYS A 183 -1.07 10.32 -3.21
CA LYS A 183 -1.51 9.36 -2.18
C LYS A 183 -1.80 10.06 -0.85
N LEU A 184 -0.91 10.97 -0.42
CA LEU A 184 -1.11 11.74 0.80
C LEU A 184 -2.43 12.52 0.79
N LEU A 185 -2.74 13.21 -0.31
CA LEU A 185 -3.99 13.99 -0.43
C LEU A 185 -5.23 13.10 -0.29
N PHE A 186 -5.24 11.93 -0.94
CA PHE A 186 -6.35 10.98 -0.81
C PHE A 186 -6.46 10.37 0.58
N ASP A 187 -5.33 10.05 1.21
CA ASP A 187 -5.32 9.49 2.56
C ASP A 187 -5.76 10.51 3.61
N LEU A 188 -5.38 11.80 3.46
CA LEU A 188 -5.88 12.89 4.30
C LEU A 188 -7.37 13.16 4.07
N ALA A 189 -7.85 13.08 2.82
CA ALA A 189 -9.27 13.19 2.52
C ALA A 189 -10.09 12.04 3.15
N TYR A 190 -9.53 10.83 3.17
CA TYR A 190 -10.13 9.71 3.89
C TYR A 190 -10.15 9.97 5.39
N ALA A 191 -9.02 10.40 6.00
CA ALA A 191 -8.95 10.71 7.42
C ALA A 191 -9.98 11.79 7.82
N ALA A 192 -10.11 12.86 7.03
CA ALA A 192 -11.11 13.91 7.26
C ALA A 192 -12.55 13.39 7.18
N ALA A 193 -12.84 12.40 6.32
CA ALA A 193 -14.16 11.81 6.23
C ALA A 193 -14.55 11.02 7.50
N LEU A 194 -13.58 10.56 8.30
CA LEU A 194 -13.85 9.84 9.56
C LEU A 194 -14.47 10.74 10.64
N GLU A 195 -14.32 12.06 10.55
CA GLU A 195 -14.89 13.02 11.50
C GLU A 195 -16.44 13.08 11.43
N SER A 196 -17.04 12.66 10.31
CA SER A 196 -18.48 12.69 10.09
C SER A 196 -19.01 11.29 9.78
N PHE A 197 -19.89 10.75 10.61
CA PHE A 197 -20.44 9.41 10.41
C PHE A 197 -21.08 9.20 9.03
N PRO A 198 -21.90 10.12 8.46
CA PRO A 198 -22.43 9.96 7.11
C PRO A 198 -21.34 9.95 6.02
N ALA A 199 -20.31 10.81 6.15
CA ALA A 199 -19.20 10.87 5.22
C ALA A 199 -18.36 9.59 5.32
N PHE A 200 -18.03 9.15 6.53
CA PHE A 200 -17.37 7.88 6.82
C PHE A 200 -18.10 6.71 6.14
N LEU A 201 -19.39 6.52 6.43
CA LEU A 201 -20.14 5.39 5.90
C LEU A 201 -20.17 5.37 4.37
N ARG A 202 -20.41 6.54 3.75
CA ARG A 202 -20.39 6.69 2.30
C ARG A 202 -19.03 6.36 1.69
N MET A 203 -17.94 6.83 2.34
CA MET A 203 -16.57 6.61 1.90
C MET A 203 -16.20 5.13 2.00
N GLU A 204 -16.44 4.49 3.15
CA GLU A 204 -16.18 3.07 3.39
C GLU A 204 -16.89 2.18 2.37
N LEU A 205 -18.20 2.33 2.25
CA LEU A 205 -18.99 1.54 1.31
C LEU A 205 -18.55 1.79 -0.14
N GLY A 206 -18.24 3.04 -0.49
CA GLY A 206 -17.73 3.40 -1.81
C GLY A 206 -16.42 2.71 -2.14
N ILE A 207 -15.48 2.69 -1.20
CA ILE A 207 -14.16 2.04 -1.37
C ILE A 207 -14.32 0.52 -1.46
N ILE A 208 -15.11 -0.08 -0.55
CA ILE A 208 -15.34 -1.54 -0.53
C ILE A 208 -15.97 -2.01 -1.85
N VAL A 209 -16.94 -1.28 -2.40
CA VAL A 209 -17.59 -1.64 -3.67
C VAL A 209 -16.66 -1.43 -4.87
N LYS A 210 -15.84 -0.39 -4.87
CA LYS A 210 -14.89 -0.11 -5.95
C LYS A 210 -13.71 -1.09 -5.98
N THR A 211 -13.27 -1.58 -4.83
CA THR A 211 -12.07 -2.43 -4.72
C THR A 211 -12.12 -3.65 -5.65
N PRO A 212 -13.16 -4.51 -5.66
CA PRO A 212 -13.23 -5.64 -6.58
C PRO A 212 -13.23 -5.21 -8.05
N LEU A 213 -13.86 -4.09 -8.38
CA LEU A 213 -13.91 -3.57 -9.74
C LEU A 213 -12.50 -3.17 -10.23
N VAL A 214 -11.76 -2.43 -9.42
CA VAL A 214 -10.38 -2.02 -9.71
C VAL A 214 -9.46 -3.24 -9.86
N MET A 215 -9.66 -4.28 -9.03
CA MET A 215 -8.91 -5.53 -9.10
C MET A 215 -9.19 -6.32 -10.41
N ILE A 216 -10.47 -6.46 -10.79
CA ILE A 216 -10.88 -7.20 -11.99
C ILE A 216 -10.42 -6.50 -13.26
N LEU A 217 -10.57 -5.19 -13.33
CA LEU A 217 -10.17 -4.37 -14.48
C LEU A 217 -8.66 -4.16 -14.57
N GLY A 218 -7.89 -4.56 -13.56
CA GLY A 218 -6.44 -4.39 -13.53
C GLY A 218 -5.97 -2.94 -13.46
N LEU A 219 -6.88 -2.02 -13.09
CA LEU A 219 -6.62 -0.57 -13.00
C LEU A 219 -5.71 -0.18 -11.84
N GLY A 220 -5.41 -1.11 -10.95
CA GLY A 220 -4.54 -0.91 -9.80
C GLY A 220 -3.08 -1.31 -10.03
N ARG A 221 -2.57 -1.23 -11.27
CA ARG A 221 -1.18 -1.59 -11.62
C ARG A 221 -0.37 -0.39 -12.04
#